data_e954c51a7c501c8566838a0abe059b07
#
_entry.id   e954c51a7c501c8566838a0abe059b07
#
_cell.length_a   1.000
_cell.length_b   1.000
_cell.length_c   1.000
_cell.angle_alpha   90.00
_cell.angle_beta   90.00
_cell.angle_gamma   90.00
#
_symmetry.space_group_name_H-M   'P 1'
#
loop_
_entity.id
_entity.type
_entity.pdbx_description
1 polymer ?
#
loop_
_entity_poly.entity_id
_entity_poly.type
_entity_poly.pdbx_seq_one_letter_code
_entity_poly.pdbx_strand_id
1 'polypeptide(L)'
;MKGESANSFDASSLNLSLIASDLAKFLNELHKIDITDGPIPGTHNFWRGGNLAVYNLETKSAIKSLKNLVDADKALSVWEKALNSQWNKKPVWIHGDFASGNIIIKNGKLDAVIDFGGIAVGDPACDLVIIWTFLQNEARKVFKEKLPLDDDTWDRARGWALWKALIAPLDGLYAVKNLQIIHDILYEHEKL
;
A
#
# COMPACT_ATOMS: atom_id res chain seq x y z
N MET A 1 -22.37 19.36 3.83
CA MET A 1 -21.47 19.15 2.67
C MET A 1 -21.32 17.65 2.47
N LYS A 2 -21.30 17.16 1.24
CA LYS A 2 -20.90 15.78 0.94
C LYS A 2 -19.39 15.67 1.14
N GLY A 3 -18.90 14.51 1.60
CA GLY A 3 -17.46 14.21 1.60
C GLY A 3 -16.93 14.03 0.18
N GLU A 4 -15.63 14.21 -0.02
CA GLU A 4 -14.95 14.07 -1.30
C GLU A 4 -13.80 13.08 -1.17
N SER A 5 -13.45 12.43 -2.27
CA SER A 5 -12.34 11.49 -2.29
C SER A 5 -11.00 12.19 -1.98
N ALA A 6 -10.13 11.56 -1.20
CA ALA A 6 -8.87 12.16 -0.77
C ALA A 6 -7.93 12.53 -1.93
N ASN A 7 -8.04 11.86 -3.08
CA ASN A 7 -7.27 12.20 -4.28
C ASN A 7 -7.75 13.47 -5.00
N SER A 8 -8.91 14.06 -4.61
CA SER A 8 -9.42 15.33 -5.13
C SER A 8 -8.79 16.54 -4.45
N PHE A 9 -8.05 16.32 -3.36
CA PHE A 9 -7.41 17.40 -2.59
C PHE A 9 -5.92 17.50 -2.94
N ASP A 10 -5.41 18.73 -2.89
CA ASP A 10 -3.97 18.90 -2.78
C ASP A 10 -3.52 18.40 -1.39
N ALA A 11 -2.48 17.56 -1.36
CA ALA A 11 -1.95 17.02 -0.11
C ALA A 11 -1.54 18.10 0.91
N SER A 12 -1.09 19.26 0.43
CA SER A 12 -0.74 20.42 1.28
C SER A 12 -1.93 21.06 1.98
N SER A 13 -3.14 20.85 1.48
CA SER A 13 -4.40 21.37 2.05
C SER A 13 -4.96 20.50 3.17
N LEU A 14 -4.39 19.31 3.38
CA LEU A 14 -4.86 18.31 4.33
C LEU A 14 -3.94 18.20 5.55
N ASN A 15 -4.50 17.98 6.73
CA ASN A 15 -3.73 17.51 7.88
C ASN A 15 -3.46 16.00 7.73
N LEU A 16 -2.43 15.65 6.93
CA LEU A 16 -2.10 14.26 6.62
C LEU A 16 -1.75 13.44 7.87
N SER A 17 -1.18 14.04 8.94
CA SER A 17 -0.89 13.31 10.18
C SER A 17 -2.17 12.92 10.93
N LEU A 18 -3.19 13.76 10.93
CA LEU A 18 -4.49 13.42 11.49
C LEU A 18 -5.16 12.29 10.68
N ILE A 19 -5.16 12.43 9.35
CA ILE A 19 -5.73 11.43 8.44
C ILE A 19 -4.97 10.10 8.59
N ALA A 20 -3.64 10.10 8.66
CA ALA A 20 -2.82 8.92 8.88
C ALA A 20 -3.20 8.18 10.18
N SER A 21 -3.43 8.96 11.25
CA SER A 21 -3.92 8.42 12.52
C SER A 21 -5.29 7.74 12.40
N ASP A 22 -6.21 8.37 11.69
CA ASP A 22 -7.56 7.84 11.48
C ASP A 22 -7.54 6.59 10.58
N LEU A 23 -6.72 6.58 9.53
CA LEU A 23 -6.52 5.42 8.65
C LEU A 23 -5.92 4.23 9.39
N ALA A 24 -4.89 4.46 10.22
CA ALA A 24 -4.30 3.40 11.04
C ALA A 24 -5.32 2.85 12.06
N LYS A 25 -6.12 3.72 12.66
CA LYS A 25 -7.22 3.29 13.56
C LYS A 25 -8.24 2.44 12.82
N PHE A 26 -8.64 2.84 11.61
CA PHE A 26 -9.56 2.07 10.78
C PHE A 26 -9.02 0.66 10.49
N LEU A 27 -7.76 0.54 10.06
CA LEU A 27 -7.14 -0.77 9.79
C LEU A 27 -7.04 -1.62 11.06
N ASN A 28 -6.67 -1.02 12.21
CA ASN A 28 -6.65 -1.75 13.47
C ASN A 28 -8.02 -2.31 13.87
N GLU A 29 -9.12 -1.59 13.61
CA GLU A 29 -10.46 -2.11 13.87
C GLU A 29 -10.87 -3.17 12.84
N LEU A 30 -10.53 -2.99 11.56
CA LEU A 30 -10.77 -3.97 10.50
C LEU A 30 -10.07 -5.32 10.83
N HIS A 31 -8.84 -5.27 11.31
CA HIS A 31 -8.06 -6.45 11.67
C HIS A 31 -8.59 -7.22 12.90
N LYS A 32 -9.50 -6.64 13.70
CA LYS A 32 -10.12 -7.30 14.86
C LYS A 32 -11.39 -8.05 14.53
N ILE A 33 -11.97 -7.80 13.36
CA ILE A 33 -13.24 -8.42 12.95
C ILE A 33 -13.05 -9.94 12.84
N ASP A 34 -14.06 -10.70 13.28
CA ASP A 34 -14.07 -12.15 13.12
C ASP A 34 -13.94 -12.52 11.64
N ILE A 35 -13.03 -13.42 11.35
CA ILE A 35 -12.68 -13.84 9.99
C ILE A 35 -13.46 -15.07 9.51
N THR A 36 -14.39 -15.59 10.33
CA THR A 36 -15.19 -16.78 9.99
C THR A 36 -15.90 -16.55 8.66
N ASP A 37 -15.83 -17.52 7.77
CA ASP A 37 -16.41 -17.49 6.42
C ASP A 37 -15.90 -16.34 5.51
N GLY A 38 -14.82 -15.66 5.89
CA GLY A 38 -14.22 -14.62 5.07
C GLY A 38 -13.56 -15.20 3.81
N PRO A 39 -13.67 -14.53 2.64
CA PRO A 39 -13.06 -14.99 1.41
C PRO A 39 -11.54 -14.96 1.51
N ILE A 40 -10.88 -16.03 1.06
CA ILE A 40 -9.42 -16.07 0.93
C ILE A 40 -8.98 -15.31 -0.33
N PRO A 41 -7.74 -14.76 -0.38
CA PRO A 41 -7.20 -14.12 -1.57
C PRO A 41 -7.25 -15.02 -2.81
N GLY A 42 -7.67 -14.46 -3.94
CA GLY A 42 -7.83 -15.22 -5.18
C GLY A 42 -8.03 -14.29 -6.39
N THR A 43 -8.49 -14.85 -7.49
CA THR A 43 -8.72 -14.10 -8.75
C THR A 43 -9.72 -12.96 -8.58
N HIS A 44 -10.72 -13.13 -7.71
CA HIS A 44 -11.77 -12.13 -7.45
C HIS A 44 -11.21 -10.80 -6.91
N ASN A 45 -10.10 -10.85 -6.17
CA ASN A 45 -9.46 -9.66 -5.56
C ASN A 45 -8.01 -9.47 -6.03
N PHE A 46 -7.65 -10.05 -7.18
CA PHE A 46 -6.30 -9.94 -7.73
C PHE A 46 -5.22 -10.40 -6.73
N TRP A 47 -5.48 -11.46 -6.00
CA TRP A 47 -4.57 -12.07 -5.00
C TRP A 47 -4.10 -11.12 -3.89
N ARG A 48 -4.76 -9.98 -3.68
CA ARG A 48 -4.39 -9.05 -2.60
C ARG A 48 -4.63 -9.70 -1.25
N GLY A 49 -3.64 -9.53 -0.36
CA GLY A 49 -3.58 -10.27 0.91
C GLY A 49 -3.06 -11.69 0.80
N GLY A 50 -2.71 -12.13 -0.42
CA GLY A 50 -2.07 -13.41 -0.70
C GLY A 50 -0.55 -13.28 -0.88
N ASN A 51 0.06 -14.34 -1.42
CA ASN A 51 1.50 -14.40 -1.65
C ASN A 51 1.91 -13.52 -2.84
N LEU A 52 2.85 -12.60 -2.63
CA LEU A 52 3.44 -11.74 -3.65
C LEU A 52 4.07 -12.50 -4.83
N ALA A 53 4.44 -13.78 -4.64
CA ALA A 53 5.08 -14.57 -5.69
C ALA A 53 4.23 -14.71 -6.96
N VAL A 54 2.90 -14.51 -6.88
CA VAL A 54 2.02 -14.52 -8.06
C VAL A 54 2.41 -13.44 -9.08
N TYR A 55 3.03 -12.35 -8.63
CA TYR A 55 3.47 -11.23 -9.45
C TYR A 55 4.97 -11.23 -9.77
N ASN A 56 5.71 -12.31 -9.41
CA ASN A 56 7.17 -12.32 -9.52
C ASN A 56 7.67 -12.12 -10.97
N LEU A 57 7.07 -12.80 -11.94
CA LEU A 57 7.48 -12.68 -13.34
C LEU A 57 7.18 -11.27 -13.89
N GLU A 58 6.01 -10.74 -13.59
CA GLU A 58 5.58 -9.41 -14.01
C GLU A 58 6.48 -8.32 -13.43
N THR A 59 6.76 -8.37 -12.12
CA THR A 59 7.62 -7.40 -11.44
C THR A 59 9.05 -7.43 -11.99
N LYS A 60 9.65 -8.62 -12.13
CA LYS A 60 11.01 -8.74 -12.69
C LYS A 60 11.09 -8.26 -14.15
N SER A 61 10.04 -8.50 -14.94
CA SER A 61 9.95 -7.98 -16.30
C SER A 61 9.84 -6.45 -16.32
N ALA A 62 9.01 -5.87 -15.44
CA ALA A 62 8.87 -4.42 -15.32
C ALA A 62 10.18 -3.75 -14.88
N ILE A 63 10.87 -4.28 -13.86
CA ILE A 63 12.19 -3.80 -13.42
C ILE A 63 13.17 -3.79 -14.60
N LYS A 64 13.26 -4.90 -15.35
CA LYS A 64 14.14 -4.99 -16.52
C LYS A 64 13.82 -3.95 -17.59
N SER A 65 12.53 -3.73 -17.85
CA SER A 65 12.06 -2.76 -18.86
C SER A 65 12.39 -1.32 -18.46
N LEU A 66 12.40 -1.03 -17.16
CA LEU A 66 12.59 0.30 -16.59
C LEU A 66 14.02 0.59 -16.12
N LYS A 67 14.99 -0.27 -16.43
CA LYS A 67 16.39 -0.17 -15.96
C LYS A 67 17.09 1.16 -16.26
N ASN A 68 16.60 1.92 -17.23
CA ASN A 68 17.15 3.25 -17.57
C ASN A 68 16.49 4.39 -16.77
N LEU A 69 15.42 4.10 -16.02
CA LEU A 69 14.65 5.07 -15.25
C LEU A 69 14.72 4.81 -13.74
N VAL A 70 14.99 3.55 -13.35
CA VAL A 70 15.07 3.13 -11.95
C VAL A 70 16.34 2.31 -11.72
N ASP A 71 16.85 2.33 -10.49
CA ASP A 71 17.93 1.46 -10.06
C ASP A 71 17.42 0.00 -9.98
N ALA A 72 17.73 -0.78 -11.02
CA ALA A 72 17.20 -2.13 -11.16
C ALA A 72 17.72 -3.09 -10.07
N ASP A 73 18.97 -2.94 -9.63
CA ASP A 73 19.56 -3.81 -8.61
C ASP A 73 18.91 -3.56 -7.25
N LYS A 74 18.70 -2.30 -6.89
CA LYS A 74 17.96 -1.94 -5.67
C LYS A 74 16.50 -2.39 -5.73
N ALA A 75 15.83 -2.20 -6.87
CA ALA A 75 14.45 -2.66 -7.04
C ALA A 75 14.33 -4.19 -6.89
N LEU A 76 15.29 -4.95 -7.44
CA LEU A 76 15.37 -6.40 -7.22
C LEU A 76 15.61 -6.74 -5.76
N SER A 77 16.50 -6.04 -5.06
CA SER A 77 16.76 -6.26 -3.63
C SER A 77 15.50 -6.06 -2.78
N VAL A 78 14.75 -4.95 -3.00
CA VAL A 78 13.46 -4.70 -2.33
C VAL A 78 12.48 -5.83 -2.61
N TRP A 79 12.37 -6.23 -3.87
CA TRP A 79 11.44 -7.27 -4.30
C TRP A 79 11.77 -8.63 -3.68
N GLU A 80 13.03 -9.04 -3.70
CA GLU A 80 13.49 -10.31 -3.12
C GLU A 80 13.32 -10.34 -1.60
N LYS A 81 13.60 -9.23 -0.91
CA LYS A 81 13.34 -9.12 0.52
C LYS A 81 11.85 -9.31 0.83
N ALA A 82 10.97 -8.70 0.04
CA ALA A 82 9.52 -8.88 0.18
C ALA A 82 9.07 -10.32 -0.07
N LEU A 83 9.63 -11.00 -1.07
CA LEU A 83 9.32 -12.41 -1.37
C LEU A 83 9.81 -13.38 -0.30
N ASN A 84 10.95 -13.07 0.36
CA ASN A 84 11.53 -13.92 1.39
C ASN A 84 10.86 -13.72 2.76
N SER A 85 10.10 -12.66 2.95
CA SER A 85 9.31 -12.45 4.16
C SER A 85 7.94 -13.12 4.04
N GLN A 86 7.43 -13.67 5.16
CA GLN A 86 6.17 -14.40 5.18
C GLN A 86 5.24 -13.91 6.30
N TRP A 87 3.95 -13.90 6.03
CA TRP A 87 2.94 -13.66 7.05
C TRP A 87 2.69 -14.96 7.82
N ASN A 88 3.26 -15.06 9.02
CA ASN A 88 3.15 -16.24 9.89
C ASN A 88 2.16 -16.04 11.05
N LYS A 89 1.33 -14.98 11.00
CA LYS A 89 0.30 -14.68 11.99
C LYS A 89 -1.07 -15.13 11.48
N LYS A 90 -2.08 -15.04 12.36
CA LYS A 90 -3.47 -15.24 11.93
C LYS A 90 -3.80 -14.25 10.80
N PRO A 91 -4.48 -14.70 9.75
CA PRO A 91 -4.96 -13.80 8.71
C PRO A 91 -5.94 -12.80 9.30
N VAL A 92 -6.05 -11.63 8.67
CA VAL A 92 -6.95 -10.56 9.08
C VAL A 92 -7.79 -10.11 7.90
N TRP A 93 -8.90 -9.42 8.14
CA TRP A 93 -9.61 -8.74 7.08
C TRP A 93 -8.73 -7.65 6.47
N ILE A 94 -8.69 -7.62 5.15
CA ILE A 94 -8.04 -6.58 4.36
C ILE A 94 -9.07 -5.88 3.48
N HIS A 95 -8.85 -4.61 3.20
CA HIS A 95 -9.64 -3.86 2.24
C HIS A 95 -9.32 -4.30 0.80
N GLY A 96 -8.06 -4.59 0.53
CA GLY A 96 -7.56 -5.06 -0.77
C GLY A 96 -7.32 -3.95 -1.82
N ASP A 97 -7.94 -2.78 -1.68
CA ASP A 97 -7.64 -1.57 -2.48
C ASP A 97 -7.68 -0.30 -1.61
N PHE A 98 -6.89 -0.30 -0.54
CA PHE A 98 -6.81 0.81 0.41
C PHE A 98 -6.00 1.97 -0.19
N ALA A 99 -6.66 2.78 -1.01
CA ALA A 99 -6.07 3.84 -1.81
C ALA A 99 -6.80 5.17 -1.61
N SER A 100 -6.14 6.30 -1.90
CA SER A 100 -6.70 7.64 -1.72
C SER A 100 -8.03 7.88 -2.47
N GLY A 101 -8.28 7.13 -3.55
CA GLY A 101 -9.55 7.14 -4.28
C GLY A 101 -10.72 6.63 -3.45
N ASN A 102 -10.46 5.70 -2.53
CA ASN A 102 -11.44 5.01 -1.70
C ASN A 102 -11.53 5.59 -0.27
N ILE A 103 -10.85 6.71 -0.02
CA ILE A 103 -10.85 7.43 1.25
C ILE A 103 -11.68 8.71 1.09
N ILE A 104 -12.75 8.84 1.84
CA ILE A 104 -13.62 10.03 1.81
C ILE A 104 -13.22 10.98 2.94
N ILE A 105 -12.94 12.21 2.57
CA ILE A 105 -12.58 13.31 3.47
C ILE A 105 -13.75 14.30 3.57
N LYS A 106 -14.07 14.70 4.80
CA LYS A 106 -15.06 15.71 5.09
C LYS A 106 -14.58 16.59 6.23
N ASN A 107 -14.63 17.91 6.04
CA ASN A 107 -14.14 18.87 7.02
C ASN A 107 -12.69 18.59 7.47
N GLY A 108 -11.81 18.16 6.54
CA GLY A 108 -10.41 17.86 6.81
C GLY A 108 -10.12 16.57 7.59
N LYS A 109 -11.12 15.70 7.79
CA LYS A 109 -11.01 14.44 8.53
C LYS A 109 -11.47 13.26 7.68
N LEU A 110 -11.04 12.07 8.03
CA LEU A 110 -11.60 10.81 7.49
C LEU A 110 -13.10 10.74 7.84
N ASP A 111 -13.94 10.63 6.83
CA ASP A 111 -15.38 10.46 6.97
C ASP A 111 -15.80 8.99 6.70
N ALA A 112 -15.23 8.39 5.65
CA ALA A 112 -15.50 7.00 5.28
C ALA A 112 -14.37 6.36 4.50
N VAL A 113 -14.32 5.03 4.55
CA VAL A 113 -13.61 4.17 3.60
C VAL A 113 -14.67 3.45 2.77
N ILE A 114 -14.50 3.41 1.46
CA ILE A 114 -15.48 2.86 0.51
C ILE A 114 -14.83 1.87 -0.44
N ASP A 115 -15.66 1.16 -1.23
CA ASP A 115 -15.22 0.21 -2.26
C ASP A 115 -14.49 -1.02 -1.69
N PHE A 116 -15.25 -1.83 -0.95
CA PHE A 116 -14.80 -3.11 -0.39
C PHE A 116 -14.84 -4.27 -1.42
N GLY A 117 -14.87 -3.98 -2.72
CA GLY A 117 -14.89 -5.00 -3.77
C GLY A 117 -13.66 -5.90 -3.80
N GLY A 118 -12.55 -5.47 -3.20
CA GLY A 118 -11.30 -6.23 -3.07
C GLY A 118 -11.11 -6.95 -1.74
N ILE A 119 -12.12 -6.99 -0.89
CA ILE A 119 -12.04 -7.52 0.49
C ILE A 119 -11.66 -9.00 0.51
N ALA A 120 -10.79 -9.37 1.44
CA ALA A 120 -10.42 -10.77 1.71
C ALA A 120 -9.89 -10.92 3.14
N VAL A 121 -9.63 -12.17 3.53
CA VAL A 121 -8.95 -12.52 4.78
C VAL A 121 -7.56 -13.02 4.45
N GLY A 122 -6.52 -12.26 4.84
CA GLY A 122 -5.14 -12.57 4.45
C GLY A 122 -4.08 -11.73 5.15
N ASP A 123 -2.98 -11.52 4.44
CA ASP A 123 -1.86 -10.66 4.87
C ASP A 123 -2.21 -9.17 4.69
N PRO A 124 -2.12 -8.35 5.75
CA PRO A 124 -2.48 -6.93 5.69
C PRO A 124 -1.52 -6.07 4.85
N ALA A 125 -0.38 -6.59 4.40
CA ALA A 125 0.66 -5.82 3.75
C ALA A 125 0.19 -5.04 2.51
N CYS A 126 -0.79 -5.56 1.76
CA CYS A 126 -1.32 -4.89 0.57
C CYS A 126 -2.06 -3.58 0.88
N ASP A 127 -2.66 -3.43 2.06
CA ASP A 127 -3.37 -2.22 2.48
C ASP A 127 -2.40 -1.12 2.97
N LEU A 128 -1.17 -1.48 3.31
CA LEU A 128 -0.16 -0.52 3.77
C LEU A 128 0.46 0.31 2.63
N VAL A 129 0.19 -0.03 1.38
CA VAL A 129 0.68 0.68 0.18
C VAL A 129 0.34 2.18 0.21
N ILE A 130 -0.75 2.56 0.88
CA ILE A 130 -1.19 3.95 1.05
C ILE A 130 -0.12 4.85 1.66
N ILE A 131 0.83 4.29 2.44
CA ILE A 131 1.92 5.04 3.07
C ILE A 131 2.83 5.72 2.03
N TRP A 132 3.06 5.09 0.86
CA TRP A 132 3.87 5.66 -0.22
C TRP A 132 3.03 6.37 -1.29
N THR A 133 1.77 5.96 -1.47
CA THR A 133 0.94 6.48 -2.56
C THR A 133 0.17 7.75 -2.19
N PHE A 134 -0.01 8.02 -0.88
CA PHE A 134 -0.80 9.15 -0.39
C PHE A 134 -0.14 9.89 0.78
N LEU A 135 0.42 9.18 1.77
CA LEU A 135 0.98 9.83 2.96
C LEU A 135 2.40 10.37 2.68
N GLN A 136 2.77 11.44 3.40
CA GLN A 136 4.05 12.13 3.23
C GLN A 136 4.69 12.45 4.59
N ASN A 137 6.01 12.56 4.61
CA ASN A 137 6.79 13.07 5.73
C ASN A 137 6.36 12.48 7.10
N GLU A 138 5.99 13.34 8.04
CA GLU A 138 5.59 12.95 9.40
C GLU A 138 4.35 12.05 9.43
N ALA A 139 3.43 12.21 8.47
CA ALA A 139 2.24 11.36 8.38
C ALA A 139 2.58 9.87 8.15
N ARG A 140 3.67 9.56 7.43
CA ARG A 140 4.16 8.18 7.27
C ARG A 140 4.59 7.58 8.61
N LYS A 141 5.30 8.34 9.44
CA LYS A 141 5.72 7.90 10.78
C LYS A 141 4.51 7.65 11.68
N VAL A 142 3.59 8.62 11.75
CA VAL A 142 2.34 8.50 12.52
C VAL A 142 1.56 7.24 12.12
N PHE A 143 1.44 6.96 10.82
CA PHE A 143 0.75 5.77 10.32
C PHE A 143 1.46 4.48 10.77
N LYS A 144 2.78 4.41 10.59
CA LYS A 144 3.59 3.25 10.96
C LYS A 144 3.57 2.98 12.46
N GLU A 145 3.75 4.01 13.30
CA GLU A 145 3.77 3.89 14.75
C GLU A 145 2.44 3.41 15.35
N LYS A 146 1.32 3.73 14.69
CA LYS A 146 -0.02 3.32 15.14
C LYS A 146 -0.45 1.93 14.69
N LEU A 147 0.33 1.27 13.85
CA LEU A 147 0.06 -0.09 13.38
C LEU A 147 1.09 -1.05 13.99
N PRO A 148 0.70 -1.95 14.91
CA PRO A 148 1.61 -2.88 15.60
C PRO A 148 1.99 -4.06 14.69
N LEU A 149 2.58 -3.75 13.54
CA LEU A 149 3.02 -4.72 12.53
C LEU A 149 4.53 -4.85 12.55
N ASP A 150 5.03 -6.06 12.25
CA ASP A 150 6.45 -6.36 12.21
C ASP A 150 7.13 -5.85 10.93
N ASP A 151 8.46 -5.84 10.94
CA ASP A 151 9.26 -5.37 9.82
C ASP A 151 9.05 -6.23 8.56
N ASP A 152 8.85 -7.54 8.71
CA ASP A 152 8.52 -8.44 7.60
C ASP A 152 7.22 -8.02 6.88
N THR A 153 6.22 -7.55 7.62
CA THR A 153 4.97 -7.00 7.04
C THR A 153 5.25 -5.73 6.26
N TRP A 154 6.11 -4.85 6.77
CA TRP A 154 6.51 -3.63 6.07
C TRP A 154 7.36 -3.92 4.84
N ASP A 155 8.20 -4.96 4.86
CA ASP A 155 8.95 -5.40 3.69
C ASP A 155 8.02 -5.90 2.58
N ARG A 156 7.00 -6.71 2.92
CA ARG A 156 5.97 -7.11 1.95
C ARG A 156 5.15 -5.93 1.44
N ALA A 157 4.82 -4.97 2.30
CA ALA A 157 4.12 -3.75 1.89
C ALA A 157 4.93 -2.94 0.87
N ARG A 158 6.26 -2.83 1.06
CA ARG A 158 7.16 -2.23 0.06
C ARG A 158 7.11 -2.99 -1.26
N GLY A 159 7.12 -4.32 -1.20
CA GLY A 159 6.97 -5.16 -2.39
C GLY A 159 5.67 -4.89 -3.14
N TRP A 160 4.54 -4.81 -2.44
CA TRP A 160 3.25 -4.46 -3.01
C TRP A 160 3.25 -3.05 -3.65
N ALA A 161 3.83 -2.07 -2.96
CA ALA A 161 3.93 -0.70 -3.47
C ALA A 161 4.85 -0.60 -4.68
N LEU A 162 5.99 -1.28 -4.65
CA LEU A 162 6.95 -1.33 -5.75
C LEU A 162 6.32 -1.97 -7.00
N TRP A 163 5.72 -3.16 -6.86
CA TRP A 163 5.02 -3.82 -7.94
C TRP A 163 3.96 -2.90 -8.58
N LYS A 164 3.06 -2.33 -7.75
CA LYS A 164 1.99 -1.44 -8.23
C LYS A 164 2.53 -0.23 -8.99
N ALA A 165 3.62 0.37 -8.53
CA ALA A 165 4.24 1.53 -9.18
C ALA A 165 4.98 1.16 -10.48
N LEU A 166 5.62 -0.02 -10.54
CA LEU A 166 6.35 -0.51 -11.71
C LEU A 166 5.44 -0.89 -12.88
N ILE A 167 4.25 -1.46 -12.60
CA ILE A 167 3.31 -1.89 -13.64
C ILE A 167 2.35 -0.78 -14.09
N ALA A 168 2.30 0.32 -13.36
CA ALA A 168 1.48 1.47 -13.73
C ALA A 168 2.00 2.13 -15.02
N PRO A 169 1.13 2.70 -15.87
CA PRO A 169 1.56 3.44 -17.04
C PRO A 169 2.56 4.52 -16.66
N LEU A 170 3.69 4.56 -17.35
CA LEU A 170 4.76 5.56 -17.17
C LEU A 170 4.67 6.64 -18.26
N ASP A 171 3.48 7.05 -18.61
CA ASP A 171 3.18 8.16 -19.51
C ASP A 171 2.33 9.21 -18.79
N GLY A 172 2.39 10.42 -19.27
CA GLY A 172 1.60 11.54 -18.75
C GLY A 172 1.90 11.91 -17.29
N LEU A 173 0.91 12.51 -16.63
CA LEU A 173 1.02 13.05 -15.26
C LEU A 173 1.29 11.99 -14.19
N TYR A 174 0.87 10.75 -14.42
CA TYR A 174 1.05 9.66 -13.45
C TYR A 174 2.48 9.10 -13.44
N ALA A 175 3.23 9.26 -14.54
CA ALA A 175 4.62 8.77 -14.64
C ALA A 175 5.51 9.37 -13.55
N VAL A 176 5.46 10.69 -13.38
CA VAL A 176 6.28 11.40 -12.37
C VAL A 176 5.96 10.91 -10.97
N LYS A 177 4.67 10.76 -10.65
CA LYS A 177 4.23 10.27 -9.35
C LYS A 177 4.69 8.83 -9.09
N ASN A 178 4.56 7.95 -10.07
CA ASN A 178 4.96 6.55 -9.93
C ASN A 178 6.49 6.40 -9.79
N LEU A 179 7.26 7.16 -10.56
CA LEU A 179 8.73 7.19 -10.41
C LEU A 179 9.15 7.74 -9.04
N GLN A 180 8.45 8.76 -8.52
CA GLN A 180 8.72 9.26 -7.16
C GLN A 180 8.42 8.20 -6.09
N ILE A 181 7.32 7.45 -6.22
CA ILE A 181 6.98 6.35 -5.30
C ILE A 181 8.09 5.28 -5.34
N ILE A 182 8.55 4.88 -6.52
CA ILE A 182 9.64 3.92 -6.66
C ILE A 182 10.90 4.47 -5.97
N HIS A 183 11.29 5.71 -6.26
CA HIS A 183 12.44 6.35 -5.65
C HIS A 183 12.36 6.38 -4.12
N ASP A 184 11.21 6.76 -3.55
CA ASP A 184 10.99 6.80 -2.11
C ASP A 184 11.17 5.41 -1.48
N ILE A 185 10.61 4.36 -2.11
CA ILE A 185 10.71 2.98 -1.66
C ILE A 185 12.19 2.52 -1.65
N LEU A 186 12.92 2.77 -2.74
CA LEU A 186 14.32 2.37 -2.85
C LEU A 186 15.21 3.10 -1.85
N TYR A 187 14.97 4.41 -1.66
CA TYR A 187 15.70 5.22 -0.68
C TYR A 187 15.45 4.80 0.77
N GLU A 188 14.21 4.46 1.13
CA GLU A 188 13.88 3.96 2.47
C GLU A 188 14.53 2.59 2.72
N HIS A 189 14.62 1.74 1.70
CA HIS A 189 15.23 0.41 1.80
C HIS A 189 16.73 0.48 2.12
N GLU A 190 17.44 1.46 1.61
CA GLU A 190 18.89 1.66 1.88
C GLU A 190 19.20 2.06 3.33
N LYS A 191 18.19 2.51 4.09
CA LYS A 191 18.36 2.99 5.47
C LYS A 191 18.00 1.94 6.52
N LEU A 192 17.60 0.75 6.08
CA LEU A 192 17.24 -0.38 6.92
C LEU A 192 18.37 -1.39 7.01
#